data_2e65474b05b50649360b1eac1133d6cf
#
_entry.id   2e65474b05b50649360b1eac1133d6cf
#
_cell.length_a   1.000
_cell.length_b   1.000
_cell.length_c   1.000
_cell.angle_alpha   90.00
_cell.angle_beta   90.00
_cell.angle_gamma   90.00
#
_symmetry.space_group_name_H-M   'P 1'
#
loop_
_entity.id
_entity.type
_entity.pdbx_description
1 polymer ?
#
loop_
_entity_poly.entity_id
_entity_poly.type
_entity_poly.pdbx_seq_one_letter_code
_entity_poly.pdbx_strand_id
1 'polypeptide(L)'
;EYISFLADTKSLAFKDYDALHQWSVDNQAAFWESITQFFKVDFDTPYEEVYVPATPFWKTKWFTGAQLSYAHHVFRNATPAQPAIIYQNETSEVVEISWQQLIAKTHALQQQLKTLGVVKGDVVLCYGINSPETVAAFLATNALGAVWSSCSPDFGTDAVCERFAQLSPKVLFAHQQYAYGGKVYDISTKIKTISDSIGAIQNTLLLDDHLSFDDAPVAINQIHIEPVSFSDPIWVLFSSGTTGKPKAIVHGTGHMVLEHLKALALHQDVRKGERYFWYST
;
A
#
# COMPACT_ATOMS: atom_id res chain seq x y z
N GLU A 1 20.39 -7.94 15.16
CA GLU A 1 19.35 -8.99 15.08
C GLU A 1 19.45 -9.80 13.77
N TYR A 2 19.35 -9.16 12.58
CA TYR A 2 19.40 -9.88 11.29
C TYR A 2 20.73 -10.61 11.06
N ILE A 3 21.87 -9.99 11.38
CA ILE A 3 23.19 -10.64 11.28
C ILE A 3 23.27 -11.86 12.20
N SER A 4 22.75 -11.76 13.44
CA SER A 4 22.69 -12.90 14.37
C SER A 4 21.79 -14.01 13.83
N PHE A 5 20.62 -13.65 13.28
CA PHE A 5 19.74 -14.62 12.63
C PHE A 5 20.44 -15.38 11.49
N LEU A 6 21.22 -14.70 10.64
CA LEU A 6 21.99 -15.35 9.57
C LEU A 6 23.08 -16.29 10.10
N ALA A 7 23.76 -15.89 11.17
CA ALA A 7 24.75 -16.74 11.83
C ALA A 7 24.11 -17.99 12.42
N ASP A 8 23.00 -17.85 13.13
CA ASP A 8 22.33 -18.93 13.86
C ASP A 8 21.62 -19.92 12.91
N THR A 9 21.02 -19.40 11.81
CA THR A 9 20.15 -20.23 10.95
C THR A 9 20.81 -20.67 9.64
N LYS A 10 21.78 -19.90 9.15
CA LYS A 10 22.45 -20.15 7.85
C LYS A 10 23.94 -20.39 7.99
N SER A 11 24.50 -20.33 9.21
CA SER A 11 25.94 -20.42 9.48
C SER A 11 26.77 -19.36 8.71
N LEU A 12 26.18 -18.17 8.49
CA LEU A 12 26.79 -17.06 7.79
C LEU A 12 27.23 -16.00 8.81
N ALA A 13 28.54 -15.77 8.90
CA ALA A 13 29.11 -14.73 9.77
C ALA A 13 29.71 -13.60 8.93
N PHE A 14 29.35 -12.37 9.26
CA PHE A 14 29.84 -11.17 8.59
C PHE A 14 30.63 -10.30 9.58
N LYS A 15 31.83 -9.88 9.17
CA LYS A 15 32.69 -9.02 10.00
C LYS A 15 32.15 -7.60 10.16
N ASP A 16 31.43 -7.09 9.16
CA ASP A 16 30.90 -5.74 9.08
C ASP A 16 29.71 -5.65 8.12
N TYR A 17 29.14 -4.44 7.98
CA TYR A 17 28.03 -4.15 7.06
C TYR A 17 28.45 -4.35 5.59
N ASP A 18 29.66 -3.95 5.21
CA ASP A 18 30.11 -4.02 3.82
C ASP A 18 30.17 -5.49 3.35
N ALA A 19 30.63 -6.40 4.23
CA ALA A 19 30.64 -7.82 3.96
C ALA A 19 29.22 -8.39 3.80
N LEU A 20 28.28 -7.99 4.65
CA LEU A 20 26.87 -8.36 4.52
C LEU A 20 26.25 -7.81 3.23
N HIS A 21 26.52 -6.54 2.92
CA HIS A 21 26.02 -5.90 1.69
C HIS A 21 26.55 -6.59 0.46
N GLN A 22 27.86 -6.85 0.38
CA GLN A 22 28.45 -7.56 -0.75
C GLN A 22 27.84 -8.94 -0.93
N TRP A 23 27.67 -9.70 0.17
CA TRP A 23 27.03 -11.00 0.12
C TRP A 23 25.58 -10.90 -0.42
N SER A 24 24.81 -9.89 -0.01
CA SER A 24 23.44 -9.71 -0.46
C SER A 24 23.33 -9.40 -1.95
N VAL A 25 24.33 -8.73 -2.53
CA VAL A 25 24.43 -8.44 -3.97
C VAL A 25 24.82 -9.70 -4.77
N ASP A 26 25.79 -10.46 -4.25
CA ASP A 26 26.31 -11.66 -4.93
C ASP A 26 25.37 -12.87 -4.82
N ASN A 27 24.53 -12.91 -3.76
CA ASN A 27 23.65 -14.02 -3.41
C ASN A 27 22.18 -13.59 -3.32
N GLN A 28 21.67 -12.93 -4.33
CA GLN A 28 20.33 -12.30 -4.30
C GLN A 28 19.22 -13.26 -3.88
N ALA A 29 19.19 -14.49 -4.41
CA ALA A 29 18.18 -15.49 -4.05
C ALA A 29 18.23 -15.81 -2.53
N ALA A 30 19.42 -16.14 -2.03
CA ALA A 30 19.63 -16.48 -0.62
C ALA A 30 19.33 -15.30 0.31
N PHE A 31 19.69 -14.08 -0.11
CA PHE A 31 19.38 -12.87 0.64
C PHE A 31 17.86 -12.66 0.77
N TRP A 32 17.13 -12.62 -0.33
CA TRP A 32 15.69 -12.38 -0.29
C TRP A 32 14.90 -13.50 0.38
N GLU A 33 15.34 -14.75 0.21
CA GLU A 33 14.76 -15.86 0.97
C GLU A 33 14.99 -15.70 2.47
N SER A 34 16.19 -15.29 2.90
CA SER A 34 16.47 -15.05 4.31
C SER A 34 15.65 -13.90 4.90
N ILE A 35 15.32 -12.88 4.10
CA ILE A 35 14.40 -11.79 4.47
C ILE A 35 12.99 -12.34 4.75
N THR A 36 12.46 -13.23 3.90
CA THR A 36 11.15 -13.83 4.15
C THR A 36 11.12 -14.65 5.44
N GLN A 37 12.20 -15.37 5.72
CA GLN A 37 12.34 -16.20 6.92
C GLN A 37 12.50 -15.34 8.18
N PHE A 38 13.35 -14.31 8.14
CA PHE A 38 13.59 -13.40 9.25
C PHE A 38 12.31 -12.68 9.69
N PHE A 39 11.55 -12.16 8.74
CA PHE A 39 10.30 -11.46 8.99
C PHE A 39 9.07 -12.36 9.07
N LYS A 40 9.24 -13.68 8.94
CA LYS A 40 8.15 -14.66 8.93
C LYS A 40 7.03 -14.22 7.99
N VAL A 41 7.40 -14.01 6.72
CA VAL A 41 6.42 -13.63 5.70
C VAL A 41 5.42 -14.76 5.50
N ASP A 42 4.13 -14.45 5.63
CA ASP A 42 3.05 -15.41 5.44
C ASP A 42 2.71 -15.52 3.96
N PHE A 43 2.90 -16.70 3.40
CA PHE A 43 2.48 -17.05 2.05
C PHE A 43 1.23 -17.93 2.13
N ASP A 44 0.15 -17.53 1.48
CA ASP A 44 -1.05 -18.37 1.30
C ASP A 44 -0.74 -19.59 0.44
N THR A 45 0.07 -19.39 -0.60
CA THR A 45 0.67 -20.44 -1.42
C THR A 45 2.18 -20.27 -1.39
N PRO A 46 2.95 -21.31 -1.00
CA PRO A 46 4.42 -21.25 -1.02
C PRO A 46 4.99 -21.00 -2.41
N TYR A 47 6.19 -20.43 -2.46
CA TYR A 47 6.93 -20.24 -3.71
C TYR A 47 7.58 -21.55 -4.18
N GLU A 48 7.75 -21.67 -5.49
CA GLU A 48 8.49 -22.76 -6.13
C GLU A 48 9.96 -22.39 -6.27
N GLU A 49 10.26 -21.18 -6.77
CA GLU A 49 11.60 -20.64 -6.95
C GLU A 49 11.68 -19.21 -6.43
N VAL A 50 12.77 -18.89 -5.73
CA VAL A 50 13.00 -17.54 -5.18
C VAL A 50 13.36 -16.53 -6.26
N TYR A 51 14.16 -16.95 -7.24
CA TYR A 51 14.79 -16.06 -8.23
C TYR A 51 14.97 -16.74 -9.57
N VAL A 52 14.31 -16.22 -10.58
CA VAL A 52 14.47 -16.65 -11.99
C VAL A 52 14.99 -15.46 -12.78
N PRO A 53 16.31 -15.40 -13.06
CA PRO A 53 16.92 -14.27 -13.75
C PRO A 53 16.41 -14.15 -15.18
N ALA A 54 16.30 -12.92 -15.66
CA ALA A 54 15.92 -12.64 -17.03
C ALA A 54 16.66 -11.42 -17.60
N THR A 55 16.73 -11.37 -18.93
CA THR A 55 17.23 -10.21 -19.67
C THR A 55 16.09 -9.62 -20.50
N PRO A 56 15.83 -8.32 -20.38
CA PRO A 56 16.41 -7.33 -19.47
C PRO A 56 16.00 -7.59 -18.01
N PHE A 57 16.79 -7.07 -17.06
CA PHE A 57 16.66 -7.34 -15.61
C PHE A 57 15.23 -7.18 -15.06
N TRP A 58 14.45 -6.19 -15.51
CA TRP A 58 13.07 -6.00 -15.04
C TRP A 58 12.08 -7.11 -15.42
N LYS A 59 12.49 -8.09 -16.23
CA LYS A 59 11.73 -9.32 -16.50
C LYS A 59 12.05 -10.45 -15.54
N THR A 60 13.01 -10.26 -14.65
CA THR A 60 13.34 -11.19 -13.58
C THR A 60 12.09 -11.50 -12.75
N LYS A 61 11.88 -12.78 -12.47
CA LYS A 61 10.79 -13.24 -11.62
C LYS A 61 11.30 -13.56 -10.22
N TRP A 62 10.51 -13.21 -9.24
CA TRP A 62 10.80 -13.42 -7.84
C TRP A 62 9.68 -14.24 -7.20
N PHE A 63 10.02 -15.20 -6.33
CA PHE A 63 9.10 -16.03 -5.58
C PHE A 63 7.96 -16.59 -6.45
N THR A 64 8.34 -17.28 -7.53
CA THR A 64 7.38 -17.83 -8.51
C THR A 64 6.42 -18.80 -7.83
N GLY A 65 5.15 -18.79 -8.21
CA GLY A 65 4.11 -19.61 -7.59
C GLY A 65 3.55 -19.07 -6.28
N ALA A 66 4.29 -18.17 -5.59
CA ALA A 66 3.85 -17.62 -4.33
C ALA A 66 2.58 -16.77 -4.45
N GLN A 67 1.70 -16.90 -3.45
CA GLN A 67 0.56 -16.01 -3.23
C GLN A 67 0.59 -15.45 -1.82
N LEU A 68 0.23 -14.19 -1.66
CA LEU A 68 0.19 -13.49 -0.38
C LEU A 68 -0.72 -12.26 -0.46
N SER A 69 -0.95 -11.62 0.69
CA SER A 69 -1.68 -10.35 0.77
C SER A 69 -0.91 -9.29 1.56
N TYR A 70 -0.79 -8.09 1.01
CA TYR A 70 -0.22 -6.94 1.72
C TYR A 70 -1.09 -6.51 2.90
N ALA A 71 -2.42 -6.44 2.71
CA ALA A 71 -3.35 -6.10 3.79
C ALA A 71 -3.26 -7.08 4.96
N HIS A 72 -3.12 -8.40 4.70
CA HIS A 72 -2.87 -9.39 5.74
C HIS A 72 -1.61 -9.05 6.55
N HIS A 73 -0.50 -8.73 5.87
CA HIS A 73 0.77 -8.38 6.53
C HIS A 73 0.68 -7.10 7.37
N VAL A 74 -0.17 -6.15 6.99
CA VAL A 74 -0.47 -4.97 7.83
C VAL A 74 -1.26 -5.40 9.06
N PHE A 75 -2.38 -6.08 8.89
CA PHE A 75 -3.30 -6.40 9.97
C PHE A 75 -2.78 -7.44 10.97
N ARG A 76 -1.86 -8.32 10.60
CA ARG A 76 -1.24 -9.26 11.55
C ARG A 76 -0.49 -8.57 12.69
N ASN A 77 -0.20 -7.27 12.55
CA ASN A 77 0.44 -6.45 13.58
C ASN A 77 -0.56 -5.76 14.51
N ALA A 78 -1.87 -5.94 14.30
CA ALA A 78 -2.90 -5.31 15.11
C ALA A 78 -2.75 -5.63 16.61
N THR A 79 -2.82 -4.59 17.43
CA THR A 79 -2.66 -4.69 18.88
C THR A 79 -3.53 -3.64 19.58
N PRO A 80 -4.12 -3.95 20.74
CA PRO A 80 -4.82 -2.93 21.52
C PRO A 80 -3.87 -1.97 22.27
N ALA A 81 -2.57 -2.28 22.32
CA ALA A 81 -1.60 -1.53 23.13
C ALA A 81 -1.14 -0.22 22.47
N GLN A 82 -1.33 -0.06 21.16
CA GLN A 82 -0.85 1.08 20.39
C GLN A 82 -1.90 1.48 19.35
N PRO A 83 -2.05 2.76 19.02
CA PRO A 83 -2.88 3.18 17.88
C PRO A 83 -2.28 2.66 16.57
N ALA A 84 -3.13 2.42 15.58
CA ALA A 84 -2.70 2.09 14.22
C ALA A 84 -2.20 3.35 13.49
N ILE A 85 -2.88 4.47 13.67
CA ILE A 85 -2.58 5.74 13.02
C ILE A 85 -2.68 6.87 14.05
N ILE A 86 -1.72 7.80 13.99
CA ILE A 86 -1.79 9.09 14.68
C ILE A 86 -1.88 10.12 13.57
N TYR A 87 -2.95 10.90 13.56
CA TYR A 87 -3.26 11.83 12.48
C TYR A 87 -3.48 13.25 13.00
N GLN A 88 -3.01 14.21 12.26
CA GLN A 88 -3.32 15.63 12.42
C GLN A 88 -3.27 16.31 11.05
N ASN A 89 -4.17 17.25 10.82
CA ASN A 89 -4.10 18.20 9.71
C ASN A 89 -4.03 19.63 10.24
N GLU A 90 -4.02 20.63 9.34
CA GLU A 90 -3.89 22.05 9.72
C GLU A 90 -5.09 22.58 10.55
N THR A 91 -6.22 21.91 10.52
CA THR A 91 -7.47 22.36 11.13
C THR A 91 -8.00 21.44 12.23
N SER A 92 -7.31 20.31 12.49
CA SER A 92 -7.74 19.33 13.49
C SER A 92 -6.76 19.22 14.65
N GLU A 93 -7.28 18.83 15.81
CA GLU A 93 -6.47 18.28 16.90
C GLU A 93 -5.87 16.93 16.48
N VAL A 94 -4.86 16.48 17.25
CA VAL A 94 -4.29 15.14 17.07
C VAL A 94 -5.36 14.09 17.37
N VAL A 95 -5.53 13.15 16.44
CA VAL A 95 -6.45 12.02 16.57
C VAL A 95 -5.66 10.72 16.52
N GLU A 96 -5.94 9.82 17.46
CA GLU A 96 -5.40 8.47 17.47
C GLU A 96 -6.47 7.49 16.98
N ILE A 97 -6.18 6.75 15.92
CA ILE A 97 -7.06 5.72 15.37
C ILE A 97 -6.56 4.36 15.85
N SER A 98 -7.38 3.64 16.59
CA SER A 98 -7.08 2.30 17.04
C SER A 98 -7.07 1.30 15.87
N TRP A 99 -6.41 0.15 16.05
CA TRP A 99 -6.48 -0.95 15.09
C TRP A 99 -7.91 -1.44 14.89
N GLN A 100 -8.72 -1.44 15.95
CA GLN A 100 -10.13 -1.83 15.87
C GLN A 100 -10.92 -0.90 14.95
N GLN A 101 -10.73 0.41 15.09
CA GLN A 101 -11.36 1.41 14.22
C GLN A 101 -10.87 1.31 12.78
N LEU A 102 -9.57 1.10 12.55
CA LEU A 102 -9.03 0.91 11.20
C LEU A 102 -9.59 -0.35 10.53
N ILE A 103 -9.71 -1.46 11.28
CA ILE A 103 -10.30 -2.71 10.82
C ILE A 103 -11.79 -2.49 10.44
N ALA A 104 -12.56 -1.84 11.32
CA ALA A 104 -13.98 -1.58 11.08
C ALA A 104 -14.18 -0.71 9.83
N LYS A 105 -13.39 0.35 9.68
CA LYS A 105 -13.42 1.25 8.53
C LYS A 105 -13.03 0.52 7.24
N THR A 106 -11.95 -0.24 7.29
CA THR A 106 -11.50 -1.04 6.14
C THR A 106 -12.58 -2.03 5.70
N HIS A 107 -13.20 -2.73 6.66
CA HIS A 107 -14.30 -3.65 6.36
C HIS A 107 -15.48 -2.93 5.72
N ALA A 108 -15.92 -1.80 6.25
CA ALA A 108 -17.04 -1.04 5.70
C ALA A 108 -16.78 -0.60 4.24
N LEU A 109 -15.58 -0.06 3.96
CA LEU A 109 -15.18 0.34 2.61
C LEU A 109 -15.03 -0.87 1.68
N GLN A 110 -14.53 -2.00 2.18
CA GLN A 110 -14.46 -3.24 1.41
C GLN A 110 -15.86 -3.74 1.00
N GLN A 111 -16.87 -3.67 1.90
CA GLN A 111 -18.23 -4.05 1.56
C GLN A 111 -18.82 -3.12 0.48
N GLN A 112 -18.54 -1.82 0.53
CA GLN A 112 -18.94 -0.90 -0.54
C GLN A 112 -18.30 -1.27 -1.88
N LEU A 113 -16.96 -1.51 -1.90
CA LEU A 113 -16.27 -1.95 -3.12
C LEU A 113 -16.82 -3.26 -3.68
N LYS A 114 -17.14 -4.24 -2.82
CA LYS A 114 -17.77 -5.51 -3.22
C LYS A 114 -19.16 -5.28 -3.82
N THR A 115 -19.96 -4.41 -3.23
CA THR A 115 -21.30 -4.05 -3.76
C THR A 115 -21.19 -3.41 -5.15
N LEU A 116 -20.13 -2.63 -5.40
CA LEU A 116 -19.82 -2.07 -6.71
C LEU A 116 -19.14 -3.08 -7.67
N GLY A 117 -19.03 -4.33 -7.26
CA GLY A 117 -18.50 -5.42 -8.07
C GLY A 117 -16.97 -5.34 -8.28
N VAL A 118 -16.23 -4.68 -7.40
CA VAL A 118 -14.76 -4.67 -7.45
C VAL A 118 -14.23 -6.06 -7.11
N VAL A 119 -13.35 -6.56 -7.97
CA VAL A 119 -12.71 -7.88 -7.84
C VAL A 119 -11.20 -7.75 -8.03
N LYS A 120 -10.49 -8.85 -7.80
CA LYS A 120 -9.03 -8.94 -8.01
C LYS A 120 -8.63 -8.42 -9.39
N GLY A 121 -7.62 -7.54 -9.40
CA GLY A 121 -7.07 -6.91 -10.59
C GLY A 121 -7.80 -5.66 -11.08
N ASP A 122 -9.01 -5.36 -10.58
CA ASP A 122 -9.66 -4.08 -10.85
C ASP A 122 -8.85 -2.91 -10.30
N VAL A 123 -8.92 -1.76 -10.97
CA VAL A 123 -8.23 -0.55 -10.51
C VAL A 123 -9.18 0.35 -9.73
N VAL A 124 -8.76 0.74 -8.54
CA VAL A 124 -9.44 1.70 -7.67
C VAL A 124 -8.54 2.92 -7.48
N LEU A 125 -9.10 4.09 -7.75
CA LEU A 125 -8.40 5.37 -7.66
C LEU A 125 -8.72 6.11 -6.37
N CYS A 126 -7.82 7.03 -6.00
CA CYS A 126 -8.09 8.04 -4.98
C CYS A 126 -7.60 9.42 -5.45
N TYR A 127 -8.48 10.40 -5.40
CA TYR A 127 -8.15 11.81 -5.51
C TYR A 127 -8.44 12.48 -4.17
N GLY A 128 -7.43 12.52 -3.31
CA GLY A 128 -7.68 12.88 -1.92
C GLY A 128 -6.44 13.18 -1.10
N ILE A 129 -6.67 13.53 0.16
CA ILE A 129 -5.64 13.85 1.14
C ILE A 129 -5.04 12.58 1.76
N ASN A 130 -3.88 12.74 2.39
CA ASN A 130 -3.29 11.71 3.24
C ASN A 130 -4.00 11.69 4.59
N SER A 131 -5.02 10.86 4.71
CA SER A 131 -5.89 10.75 5.88
C SER A 131 -6.08 9.28 6.31
N PRO A 132 -6.57 9.03 7.53
CA PRO A 132 -6.92 7.67 7.97
C PRO A 132 -7.92 6.97 7.04
N GLU A 133 -8.88 7.72 6.47
CA GLU A 133 -9.87 7.20 5.52
C GLU A 133 -9.20 6.73 4.23
N THR A 134 -8.22 7.48 3.73
CA THR A 134 -7.42 7.08 2.56
C THR A 134 -6.64 5.80 2.82
N VAL A 135 -6.05 5.66 4.02
CA VAL A 135 -5.36 4.41 4.42
C VAL A 135 -6.34 3.24 4.49
N ALA A 136 -7.52 3.43 5.08
CA ALA A 136 -8.54 2.38 5.15
C ALA A 136 -9.04 1.98 3.74
N ALA A 137 -9.24 2.95 2.83
CA ALA A 137 -9.65 2.70 1.44
C ALA A 137 -8.56 1.94 0.66
N PHE A 138 -7.29 2.30 0.85
CA PHE A 138 -6.16 1.57 0.30
C PHE A 138 -6.12 0.12 0.79
N LEU A 139 -6.26 -0.10 2.10
CA LEU A 139 -6.27 -1.45 2.67
C LEU A 139 -7.49 -2.27 2.23
N ALA A 140 -8.67 -1.65 2.10
CA ALA A 140 -9.87 -2.29 1.58
C ALA A 140 -9.69 -2.74 0.12
N THR A 141 -9.07 -1.90 -0.70
CA THR A 141 -8.73 -2.20 -2.10
C THR A 141 -7.76 -3.37 -2.19
N ASN A 142 -6.67 -3.31 -1.42
CA ASN A 142 -5.66 -4.37 -1.40
C ASN A 142 -6.18 -5.69 -0.85
N ALA A 143 -7.05 -5.65 0.15
CA ALA A 143 -7.67 -6.84 0.70
C ALA A 143 -8.52 -7.60 -0.33
N LEU A 144 -9.06 -6.91 -1.35
CA LEU A 144 -9.76 -7.52 -2.50
C LEU A 144 -8.82 -7.96 -3.63
N GLY A 145 -7.49 -7.81 -3.47
CA GLY A 145 -6.54 -8.06 -4.55
C GLY A 145 -6.65 -7.05 -5.70
N ALA A 146 -7.32 -5.92 -5.48
CA ALA A 146 -7.45 -4.84 -6.44
C ALA A 146 -6.25 -3.88 -6.37
N VAL A 147 -6.04 -3.13 -7.44
CA VAL A 147 -4.88 -2.27 -7.65
C VAL A 147 -5.22 -0.83 -7.27
N TRP A 148 -4.36 -0.20 -6.46
CA TRP A 148 -4.53 1.18 -6.03
C TRP A 148 -3.78 2.16 -6.92
N SER A 149 -4.32 3.37 -7.11
CA SER A 149 -3.55 4.52 -7.58
C SER A 149 -4.13 5.81 -7.00
N SER A 150 -3.28 6.77 -6.66
CA SER A 150 -3.74 8.02 -6.04
C SER A 150 -3.02 9.25 -6.58
N CYS A 151 -3.73 10.36 -6.53
CA CYS A 151 -3.21 11.71 -6.76
C CYS A 151 -3.62 12.61 -5.60
N SER A 152 -2.73 13.52 -5.21
CA SER A 152 -3.01 14.55 -4.23
C SER A 152 -4.04 15.57 -4.77
N PRO A 153 -4.89 16.16 -3.92
CA PRO A 153 -5.96 17.07 -4.34
C PRO A 153 -5.48 18.42 -4.87
N ASP A 154 -4.20 18.75 -4.69
CA ASP A 154 -3.57 19.95 -5.26
C ASP A 154 -3.26 19.81 -6.75
N PHE A 155 -3.19 18.59 -7.30
CA PHE A 155 -3.04 18.41 -8.73
C PHE A 155 -4.20 19.02 -9.52
N GLY A 156 -3.86 19.63 -10.67
CA GLY A 156 -4.86 20.11 -11.62
C GLY A 156 -5.61 18.96 -12.29
N THR A 157 -6.86 19.20 -12.66
CA THR A 157 -7.76 18.21 -13.28
C THR A 157 -7.13 17.49 -14.47
N ASP A 158 -6.49 18.24 -15.39
CA ASP A 158 -5.86 17.68 -16.58
C ASP A 158 -4.73 16.72 -16.21
N ALA A 159 -3.90 17.12 -15.24
CA ALA A 159 -2.79 16.30 -14.76
C ALA A 159 -3.26 14.99 -14.09
N VAL A 160 -4.41 15.02 -13.41
CA VAL A 160 -5.05 13.81 -12.83
C VAL A 160 -5.64 12.93 -13.93
N CYS A 161 -6.40 13.52 -14.87
CA CYS A 161 -7.00 12.78 -15.98
C CYS A 161 -5.93 12.11 -16.87
N GLU A 162 -4.82 12.81 -17.14
CA GLU A 162 -3.72 12.26 -17.94
C GLU A 162 -3.06 11.02 -17.30
N ARG A 163 -3.04 10.95 -15.98
CA ARG A 163 -2.57 9.77 -15.22
C ARG A 163 -3.61 8.67 -15.18
N PHE A 164 -4.76 8.98 -14.67
CA PHE A 164 -5.78 8.01 -14.34
C PHE A 164 -6.43 7.34 -15.57
N ALA A 165 -6.54 8.05 -16.69
CA ALA A 165 -7.04 7.48 -17.94
C ALA A 165 -6.18 6.33 -18.50
N GLN A 166 -4.92 6.21 -18.06
CA GLN A 166 -4.04 5.12 -18.45
C GLN A 166 -4.37 3.79 -17.77
N LEU A 167 -5.21 3.81 -16.71
CA LEU A 167 -5.37 2.67 -15.80
C LEU A 167 -6.71 1.92 -15.95
N SER A 168 -7.65 2.43 -16.75
CA SER A 168 -9.02 1.86 -16.87
C SER A 168 -9.70 1.60 -15.52
N PRO A 169 -9.83 2.62 -14.66
CA PRO A 169 -10.30 2.46 -13.29
C PRO A 169 -11.79 2.19 -13.20
N LYS A 170 -12.22 1.44 -12.17
CA LYS A 170 -13.61 1.11 -11.93
C LYS A 170 -14.29 2.02 -10.91
N VAL A 171 -13.57 2.38 -9.85
CA VAL A 171 -14.05 3.23 -8.74
C VAL A 171 -13.06 4.35 -8.47
N LEU A 172 -13.58 5.53 -8.15
CA LEU A 172 -12.85 6.68 -7.65
C LEU A 172 -13.26 6.97 -6.21
N PHE A 173 -12.33 6.89 -5.27
CA PHE A 173 -12.44 7.53 -3.97
C PHE A 173 -12.01 8.99 -4.07
N ALA A 174 -12.67 9.89 -3.33
CA ALA A 174 -12.30 11.30 -3.32
C ALA A 174 -12.64 11.98 -2.01
N HIS A 175 -11.89 13.05 -1.67
CA HIS A 175 -12.28 14.03 -0.64
C HIS A 175 -12.81 15.28 -1.34
N GLN A 176 -13.94 15.80 -0.88
CA GLN A 176 -14.53 17.01 -1.46
C GLN A 176 -13.78 18.27 -1.09
N GLN A 177 -13.11 18.24 0.06
CA GLN A 177 -12.41 19.39 0.61
C GLN A 177 -11.03 18.99 1.15
N TYR A 178 -10.12 19.96 1.16
CA TYR A 178 -8.84 19.86 1.86
C TYR A 178 -8.42 21.21 2.41
N ALA A 179 -7.71 21.18 3.55
CA ALA A 179 -7.12 22.37 4.15
C ALA A 179 -5.64 22.49 3.71
N TYR A 180 -5.24 23.70 3.33
CA TYR A 180 -3.85 24.01 3.03
C TYR A 180 -3.57 25.51 3.21
N GLY A 181 -2.48 25.86 3.91
CA GLY A 181 -2.08 27.24 4.16
C GLY A 181 -3.15 28.04 4.93
N GLY A 182 -3.86 27.41 5.86
CA GLY A 182 -4.95 28.01 6.65
C GLY A 182 -6.24 28.27 5.86
N LYS A 183 -6.39 27.69 4.67
CA LYS A 183 -7.61 27.82 3.85
C LYS A 183 -8.18 26.44 3.54
N VAL A 184 -9.51 26.40 3.42
CA VAL A 184 -10.23 25.20 2.94
C VAL A 184 -10.56 25.37 1.47
N TYR A 185 -10.26 24.36 0.69
CA TYR A 185 -10.50 24.30 -0.74
C TYR A 185 -11.56 23.24 -1.03
N ASP A 186 -12.68 23.64 -1.62
CA ASP A 186 -13.68 22.75 -2.19
C ASP A 186 -13.23 22.34 -3.60
N ILE A 187 -13.14 21.02 -3.84
CA ILE A 187 -12.73 20.43 -5.11
C ILE A 187 -13.82 19.57 -5.74
N SER A 188 -15.07 19.67 -5.28
CA SER A 188 -16.21 18.90 -5.79
C SER A 188 -16.36 19.02 -7.31
N THR A 189 -16.16 20.22 -7.87
CA THR A 189 -16.18 20.44 -9.33
C THR A 189 -15.07 19.69 -10.04
N LYS A 190 -13.85 19.65 -9.46
CA LYS A 190 -12.73 18.89 -10.03
C LYS A 190 -13.04 17.39 -10.03
N ILE A 191 -13.58 16.86 -8.94
CA ILE A 191 -13.97 15.44 -8.81
C ILE A 191 -14.97 15.07 -9.91
N LYS A 192 -16.02 15.90 -10.08
CA LYS A 192 -16.99 15.69 -11.13
C LYS A 192 -16.36 15.68 -12.53
N THR A 193 -15.50 16.65 -12.82
CA THR A 193 -14.80 16.74 -14.11
C THR A 193 -13.92 15.50 -14.35
N ILE A 194 -13.17 15.04 -13.35
CA ILE A 194 -12.34 13.84 -13.45
C ILE A 194 -13.21 12.61 -13.73
N SER A 195 -14.29 12.45 -12.97
CA SER A 195 -15.22 11.32 -13.13
C SER A 195 -15.87 11.29 -14.52
N ASP A 196 -16.34 12.45 -15.00
CA ASP A 196 -16.97 12.58 -16.31
C ASP A 196 -15.96 12.36 -17.46
N SER A 197 -14.70 12.78 -17.29
CA SER A 197 -13.66 12.68 -18.31
C SER A 197 -13.09 11.28 -18.47
N ILE A 198 -13.18 10.44 -17.44
CA ILE A 198 -12.66 9.07 -17.45
C ILE A 198 -13.82 8.09 -17.49
N GLY A 199 -14.32 7.78 -18.68
CA GLY A 199 -15.51 6.97 -18.89
C GLY A 199 -15.46 5.56 -18.30
N ALA A 200 -14.30 5.08 -17.85
CA ALA A 200 -14.15 3.81 -17.14
C ALA A 200 -14.58 3.89 -15.67
N ILE A 201 -14.59 5.07 -15.04
CA ILE A 201 -15.08 5.25 -13.67
C ILE A 201 -16.58 5.06 -13.63
N GLN A 202 -17.03 4.00 -12.99
CA GLN A 202 -18.45 3.65 -12.85
C GLN A 202 -19.08 4.32 -11.63
N ASN A 203 -18.30 4.53 -10.58
CA ASN A 203 -18.77 5.08 -9.31
C ASN A 203 -17.71 5.95 -8.65
N THR A 204 -18.16 7.02 -7.99
CA THR A 204 -17.34 7.88 -7.12
C THR A 204 -17.86 7.75 -5.70
N LEU A 205 -16.96 7.46 -4.75
CA LEU A 205 -17.21 7.33 -3.32
C LEU A 205 -16.49 8.46 -2.59
N LEU A 206 -17.24 9.22 -1.79
CA LEU A 206 -16.67 10.32 -1.01
C LEU A 206 -16.18 9.82 0.34
N LEU A 207 -14.93 10.14 0.67
CA LEU A 207 -14.31 9.77 1.95
C LEU A 207 -14.64 10.75 3.08
N ASP A 208 -15.09 11.97 2.74
CA ASP A 208 -15.55 12.97 3.72
C ASP A 208 -16.91 12.66 4.30
N ASP A 209 -17.73 11.90 3.56
CA ASP A 209 -19.09 11.59 3.96
C ASP A 209 -19.11 10.55 5.07
N HIS A 210 -18.93 11.02 6.31
CA HIS A 210 -19.48 10.48 7.56
C HIS A 210 -19.25 9.00 7.89
N LEU A 211 -18.25 8.40 7.32
CA LEU A 211 -17.79 7.15 7.88
C LEU A 211 -16.91 7.48 9.07
N SER A 212 -17.52 7.83 10.20
CA SER A 212 -16.82 7.94 11.47
C SER A 212 -15.94 6.69 11.68
N PHE A 213 -14.83 6.87 12.35
CA PHE A 213 -14.08 5.71 12.85
C PHE A 213 -14.83 5.20 14.10
N ASP A 214 -15.91 4.46 13.86
CA ASP A 214 -16.71 3.89 14.93
C ASP A 214 -15.98 2.71 15.58
N ASP A 215 -16.20 2.55 16.88
CA ASP A 215 -15.72 1.39 17.64
C ASP A 215 -16.61 0.15 17.38
N ALA A 216 -17.16 0.02 16.16
CA ALA A 216 -17.94 -1.15 15.81
C ALA A 216 -17.09 -2.42 15.98
N PRO A 217 -17.60 -3.44 16.67
CA PRO A 217 -16.84 -4.65 16.96
C PRO A 217 -16.76 -5.53 15.69
N VAL A 218 -15.92 -5.13 14.75
CA VAL A 218 -15.59 -5.92 13.56
C VAL A 218 -14.35 -6.74 13.86
N ALA A 219 -14.47 -8.06 13.83
CA ALA A 219 -13.31 -8.93 13.97
C ALA A 219 -12.46 -8.92 12.68
N ILE A 220 -11.15 -9.04 12.81
CA ILE A 220 -10.22 -9.01 11.68
C ILE A 220 -10.54 -10.07 10.61
N ASN A 221 -11.05 -11.23 11.02
CA ASN A 221 -11.46 -12.31 10.11
C ASN A 221 -12.73 -12.01 9.30
N GLN A 222 -13.40 -10.88 9.55
CA GLN A 222 -14.51 -10.41 8.73
C GLN A 222 -14.02 -9.64 7.50
N ILE A 223 -12.78 -9.16 7.50
CA ILE A 223 -12.16 -8.63 6.29
C ILE A 223 -11.86 -9.81 5.36
N HIS A 224 -12.46 -9.81 4.18
CA HIS A 224 -12.09 -10.76 3.15
C HIS A 224 -10.68 -10.45 2.64
N ILE A 225 -9.80 -11.42 2.68
CA ILE A 225 -8.43 -11.31 2.17
C ILE A 225 -8.32 -12.18 0.92
N GLU A 226 -8.13 -11.56 -0.23
CA GLU A 226 -7.88 -12.22 -1.50
C GLU A 226 -6.38 -12.36 -1.72
N PRO A 227 -5.81 -13.57 -1.73
CA PRO A 227 -4.41 -13.76 -2.06
C PRO A 227 -4.11 -13.43 -3.53
N VAL A 228 -2.99 -12.77 -3.76
CA VAL A 228 -2.53 -12.42 -5.10
C VAL A 228 -1.15 -13.00 -5.38
N SER A 229 -0.81 -13.20 -6.63
CA SER A 229 0.54 -13.65 -7.00
C SER A 229 1.58 -12.62 -6.54
N PHE A 230 2.78 -13.07 -6.23
CA PHE A 230 3.86 -12.23 -5.71
C PHE A 230 4.10 -10.97 -6.56
N SER A 231 4.00 -11.08 -7.87
CA SER A 231 4.21 -9.99 -8.83
C SER A 231 2.94 -9.24 -9.23
N ASP A 232 1.76 -9.66 -8.77
CA ASP A 232 0.51 -8.95 -9.09
C ASP A 232 0.58 -7.50 -8.54
N PRO A 233 0.09 -6.52 -9.32
CA PRO A 233 0.18 -5.12 -8.92
C PRO A 233 -0.52 -4.83 -7.59
N ILE A 234 0.17 -4.11 -6.69
CA ILE A 234 -0.43 -3.55 -5.47
C ILE A 234 -0.91 -2.11 -5.73
N TRP A 235 -0.10 -1.33 -6.43
CA TRP A 235 -0.41 0.03 -6.84
C TRP A 235 0.30 0.44 -8.12
N VAL A 236 -0.19 1.53 -8.68
CA VAL A 236 0.45 2.24 -9.79
C VAL A 236 0.72 3.67 -9.36
N LEU A 237 1.98 4.07 -9.37
CA LEU A 237 2.44 5.43 -9.13
C LEU A 237 2.87 6.09 -10.45
N PHE A 238 2.96 7.41 -10.45
CA PHE A 238 3.37 8.15 -11.64
C PHE A 238 4.59 9.01 -11.37
N SER A 239 5.57 8.93 -12.26
CA SER A 239 6.67 9.89 -12.29
C SER A 239 6.31 11.05 -13.23
N SER A 240 6.86 12.23 -12.94
CA SER A 240 6.63 13.45 -13.74
C SER A 240 7.11 13.36 -15.20
N GLY A 241 7.94 12.35 -15.52
CA GLY A 241 8.49 12.15 -16.86
C GLY A 241 9.24 13.37 -17.41
N THR A 242 10.47 13.21 -17.83
CA THR A 242 11.27 14.30 -18.42
C THR A 242 10.88 14.62 -19.87
N THR A 243 10.01 13.83 -20.49
CA THR A 243 9.76 13.82 -21.94
C THR A 243 8.30 13.84 -22.34
N GLY A 244 7.38 14.34 -21.50
CA GLY A 244 5.95 14.44 -21.85
C GLY A 244 5.02 13.77 -20.84
N LYS A 245 4.19 12.81 -21.27
CA LYS A 245 3.16 12.19 -20.41
C LYS A 245 3.75 11.51 -19.18
N PRO A 246 3.05 11.58 -18.03
CA PRO A 246 3.42 10.86 -16.83
C PRO A 246 3.59 9.37 -17.11
N LYS A 247 4.67 8.78 -16.58
CA LYS A 247 4.96 7.36 -16.76
C LYS A 247 4.38 6.57 -15.57
N ALA A 248 3.54 5.59 -15.87
CA ALA A 248 3.03 4.65 -14.89
C ALA A 248 4.13 3.70 -14.41
N ILE A 249 4.31 3.59 -13.10
CA ILE A 249 5.26 2.70 -12.44
C ILE A 249 4.45 1.71 -11.62
N VAL A 250 4.46 0.45 -12.02
CA VAL A 250 3.74 -0.63 -11.37
C VAL A 250 4.63 -1.30 -10.34
N HIS A 251 4.14 -1.46 -9.12
CA HIS A 251 4.82 -2.22 -8.07
C HIS A 251 4.05 -3.49 -7.76
N GLY A 252 4.76 -4.60 -7.62
CA GLY A 252 4.17 -5.90 -7.29
C GLY A 252 3.96 -6.06 -5.78
N THR A 253 2.90 -6.77 -5.40
CA THR A 253 2.47 -6.93 -4.01
C THR A 253 3.56 -7.54 -3.12
N GLY A 254 4.11 -8.68 -3.49
CA GLY A 254 5.16 -9.34 -2.70
C GLY A 254 6.45 -8.54 -2.66
N HIS A 255 6.79 -7.84 -3.75
CA HIS A 255 7.95 -6.95 -3.80
C HIS A 255 7.83 -5.86 -2.73
N MET A 256 6.64 -5.25 -2.60
CA MET A 256 6.43 -4.19 -1.62
C MET A 256 6.34 -4.69 -0.19
N VAL A 257 5.81 -5.89 0.05
CA VAL A 257 5.87 -6.53 1.37
C VAL A 257 7.33 -6.67 1.83
N LEU A 258 8.19 -7.25 0.98
CA LEU A 258 9.59 -7.47 1.34
C LEU A 258 10.38 -6.16 1.46
N GLU A 259 10.18 -5.25 0.51
CA GLU A 259 10.90 -3.96 0.51
C GLU A 259 10.53 -3.12 1.74
N HIS A 260 9.26 -3.04 2.11
CA HIS A 260 8.83 -2.30 3.29
C HIS A 260 9.37 -2.93 4.58
N LEU A 261 9.30 -4.25 4.74
CA LEU A 261 9.87 -4.94 5.90
C LEU A 261 11.38 -4.68 6.02
N LYS A 262 12.10 -4.85 4.91
CA LYS A 262 13.56 -4.60 4.86
C LYS A 262 13.88 -3.13 5.15
N ALA A 263 13.24 -2.19 4.45
CA ALA A 263 13.56 -0.77 4.55
C ALA A 263 13.25 -0.23 5.95
N LEU A 264 12.07 -0.52 6.50
CA LEU A 264 11.67 0.01 7.79
C LEU A 264 12.48 -0.62 8.93
N ALA A 265 12.60 -1.95 8.97
CA ALA A 265 13.24 -2.61 10.11
C ALA A 265 14.78 -2.63 10.02
N LEU A 266 15.37 -2.86 8.82
CA LEU A 266 16.83 -3.03 8.71
C LEU A 266 17.57 -1.72 8.41
N HIS A 267 16.97 -0.78 7.67
CA HIS A 267 17.64 0.47 7.30
C HIS A 267 17.22 1.66 8.17
N GLN A 268 15.99 1.66 8.66
CA GLN A 268 15.47 2.75 9.50
C GLN A 268 15.31 2.34 10.96
N ASP A 269 15.62 1.10 11.30
CA ASP A 269 15.56 0.50 12.65
C ASP A 269 14.21 0.69 13.36
N VAL A 270 13.12 0.75 12.59
CA VAL A 270 11.75 0.86 13.15
C VAL A 270 11.37 -0.44 13.83
N ARG A 271 11.01 -0.36 15.10
CA ARG A 271 10.69 -1.51 15.95
C ARG A 271 9.24 -1.50 16.42
N LYS A 272 8.78 -2.66 16.87
CA LYS A 272 7.42 -2.81 17.39
C LYS A 272 7.16 -1.82 18.53
N GLY A 273 6.06 -1.06 18.40
CA GLY A 273 5.63 -0.08 19.40
C GLY A 273 6.19 1.34 19.19
N GLU A 274 7.07 1.52 18.22
CA GLU A 274 7.59 2.84 17.87
C GLU A 274 6.63 3.60 16.97
N ARG A 275 6.71 4.93 17.05
CA ARG A 275 5.98 5.85 16.17
C ARG A 275 6.89 6.19 15.00
N TYR A 276 6.36 6.06 13.80
CA TYR A 276 7.08 6.36 12.57
C TYR A 276 6.37 7.47 11.80
N PHE A 277 7.12 8.48 11.41
CA PHE A 277 6.66 9.56 10.56
C PHE A 277 7.74 9.87 9.52
N TRP A 278 7.33 9.92 8.26
CA TRP A 278 8.20 10.31 7.16
C TRP A 278 7.57 11.47 6.40
N TYR A 279 8.21 12.64 6.48
CA TYR A 279 7.79 13.79 5.71
C TYR A 279 8.25 13.62 4.25
N SER A 280 7.32 13.71 3.32
CA SER A 280 7.63 13.80 1.89
C SER A 280 6.75 14.87 1.25
N THR A 281 7.32 15.53 0.23
CA THR A 281 6.63 16.55 -0.57
C THR A 281 6.07 15.93 -1.83
#